data_4bed1349bdb8341815c56de1d47356b2
#
_entry.id   4bed1349bdb8341815c56de1d47356b2
#
_cell.length_a   1.000
_cell.length_b   1.000
_cell.length_c   1.000
_cell.angle_alpha   90.00
_cell.angle_beta   90.00
_cell.angle_gamma   90.00
#
_symmetry.space_group_name_H-M   'P 1'
#
loop_
_entity.id
_entity.type
_entity.pdbx_description
1 polymer ?
#
loop_
_entity_poly.entity_id
_entity_poly.type
_entity_poly.pdbx_seq_one_letter_code
_entity_poly.pdbx_strand_id
1 'polypeptide(L)' 'MKRRFKFDDYEVNIIIKALIEFRNQLIAEGRYTDAVDDLLILFCK' A
#
# COMPACT_ATOMS: atom_id res chain seq x y z
N MET A 1 -18.69 -1.24 -15.16
CA MET A 1 -17.83 -0.44 -15.86
C MET A 1 -16.38 -0.66 -15.55
N LYS A 2 -15.53 -0.62 -16.53
CA LYS A 2 -14.18 -0.84 -16.34
C LYS A 2 -13.40 0.38 -16.18
N ARG A 3 -12.64 0.52 -15.16
CA ARG A 3 -11.82 1.65 -14.94
C ARG A 3 -10.42 1.20 -14.87
N ARG A 4 -9.58 1.76 -15.71
CA ARG A 4 -8.22 1.43 -15.71
C ARG A 4 -7.46 2.56 -15.12
N PHE A 5 -6.69 2.31 -14.09
CA PHE A 5 -5.85 3.34 -13.49
C PHE A 5 -4.43 3.06 -13.88
N LYS A 6 -3.77 4.08 -14.41
CA LYS A 6 -2.39 3.95 -14.74
C LYS A 6 -1.60 4.85 -13.83
N PHE A 7 -0.65 4.27 -13.12
CA PHE A 7 0.19 5.04 -12.21
C PHE A 7 1.60 5.10 -12.75
N ASP A 8 2.22 6.26 -12.60
CA ASP A 8 3.63 6.41 -12.93
C ASP A 8 4.44 5.73 -11.85
N ASP A 9 5.71 5.45 -12.13
CA ASP A 9 6.57 4.87 -11.14
C ASP A 9 6.64 5.76 -9.91
N TYR A 10 6.64 7.06 -10.13
CA TYR A 10 6.67 8.02 -9.04
C TYR A 10 5.43 7.87 -8.15
N GLU A 11 4.28 7.77 -8.78
CA GLU A 11 3.03 7.64 -8.02
C GLU A 11 2.97 6.32 -7.28
N VAL A 12 3.43 5.26 -7.92
CA VAL A 12 3.46 3.96 -7.26
C VAL A 12 4.36 4.00 -6.04
N ASN A 13 5.51 4.64 -6.16
CA ASN A 13 6.43 4.75 -5.03
C ASN A 13 5.80 5.52 -3.88
N ILE A 14 5.05 6.57 -4.18
CA ILE A 14 4.38 7.32 -3.14
C ILE A 14 3.34 6.45 -2.42
N ILE A 15 2.60 5.69 -3.20
CA ILE A 15 1.58 4.81 -2.62
C ILE A 15 2.22 3.76 -1.74
N ILE A 16 3.31 3.17 -2.21
CA ILE A 16 4.00 2.14 -1.44
C ILE A 16 4.53 2.72 -0.13
N LYS A 17 5.12 3.90 -0.20
CA LYS A 17 5.64 4.54 1.00
C LYS A 17 4.53 4.83 2.00
N ALA A 18 3.40 5.31 1.50
CA ALA A 18 2.27 5.59 2.37
C ALA A 18 1.76 4.33 3.05
N LEU A 19 1.70 3.24 2.30
CA LEU A 19 1.25 1.98 2.84
C LEU A 19 2.22 1.44 3.89
N ILE A 20 3.52 1.59 3.64
CA ILE A 20 4.52 1.13 4.59
C ILE A 20 4.42 1.93 5.89
N GLU A 21 4.22 3.22 5.79
CA GLU A 21 4.07 4.04 6.98
C GLU A 21 2.82 3.67 7.75
N PHE A 22 1.74 3.42 7.04
CA PHE A 22 0.51 3.00 7.66
C PHE A 22 0.70 1.67 8.36
N ARG A 23 1.40 0.75 7.69
CA ARG A 23 1.69 -0.54 8.28
C ARG A 23 2.49 -0.40 9.58
N ASN A 24 3.52 0.45 9.55
CA ASN A 24 4.33 0.66 10.73
C ASN A 24 3.49 1.25 11.87
N GLN A 25 2.57 2.12 11.53
CA GLN A 25 1.70 2.72 12.51
C GLN A 25 0.80 1.68 13.14
N LEU A 26 0.26 0.78 12.34
CA LEU A 26 -0.58 -0.29 12.84
C LEU A 26 0.19 -1.21 13.76
N ILE A 27 1.43 -1.52 13.40
CA ILE A 27 2.28 -2.37 14.22
C ILE A 27 2.52 -1.70 15.57
N ALA A 28 2.80 -0.41 15.54
CA ALA A 28 3.05 0.32 16.77
C ALA A 28 1.83 0.32 17.67
N GLU A 29 0.64 0.24 17.09
CA GLU A 29 -0.59 0.21 17.85
C GLU A 29 -1.03 -1.21 18.20
N GLY A 30 -0.26 -2.19 17.79
CA GLY A 30 -0.62 -3.58 18.05
C GLY A 30 -1.79 -4.07 17.24
N ARG A 31 -1.98 -3.51 16.05
CA ARG A 31 -3.12 -3.88 15.21
C ARG A 31 -2.67 -4.75 14.06
N TYR A 32 -3.65 -5.37 13.43
CA TYR A 32 -3.34 -6.26 12.30
C TYR A 32 -3.01 -5.47 11.05
N THR A 33 -2.09 -6.01 10.26
CA THR A 33 -1.67 -5.36 9.03
C THR A 33 -2.03 -6.16 7.79
N ASP A 34 -2.90 -7.15 7.92
CA ASP A 34 -3.21 -8.05 6.80
C ASP A 34 -3.67 -7.29 5.57
N ALA A 35 -4.60 -6.36 5.74
CA ALA A 35 -5.14 -5.63 4.60
C ALA A 35 -4.07 -4.78 3.93
N VAL A 36 -3.21 -4.17 4.72
CA VAL A 36 -2.14 -3.35 4.18
C VAL A 36 -1.12 -4.22 3.44
N ASP A 37 -0.81 -5.37 4.01
CA ASP A 37 0.11 -6.29 3.37
C ASP A 37 -0.41 -6.75 2.02
N ASP A 38 -1.71 -7.03 1.93
CA ASP A 38 -2.31 -7.42 0.67
C ASP A 38 -2.17 -6.31 -0.37
N LEU A 39 -2.41 -5.08 0.05
CA LEU A 39 -2.27 -3.95 -0.86
C LEU A 39 -0.83 -3.79 -1.31
N LEU A 40 0.11 -3.97 -0.40
CA LEU A 40 1.51 -3.86 -0.76
C LEU A 40 1.90 -4.92 -1.79
N ILE A 41 1.38 -6.11 -1.65
CA ILE A 41 1.66 -7.17 -2.62
C ILE A 41 1.15 -6.78 -3.99
N LEU A 42 0.00 -6.14 -4.04
CA LEU A 42 -0.56 -5.71 -5.31
C LEU A 42 0.33 -4.70 -6.01
N PHE A 43 0.92 -3.80 -5.26
CA PHE A 43 1.75 -2.76 -5.85
C PHE A 43 3.19 -3.16 -6.04
N CYS A 44 3.63 -4.19 -5.34
CA CYS A 44 5.01 -4.63 -5.43
C CYS A 44 5.18 -5.88 -6.26
N LYS A 45 4.45 -5.96 -7.34
CA LYS A 45 4.54 -7.16 -8.14
C LYS A 45 5.83 -7.32 -8.88
#